data_948290cbf6d9439469930e08865364c4
#
_entry.id   948290cbf6d9439469930e08865364c4
#
_cell.length_a   1.000
_cell.length_b   1.000
_cell.length_c   1.000
_cell.angle_alpha   90.00
_cell.angle_beta   90.00
_cell.angle_gamma   90.00
#
_symmetry.space_group_name_H-M   'P 1'
#
loop_
_entity.id
_entity.type
_entity.pdbx_description
1 polymer ?
#
loop_
_entity_poly.entity_id
_entity_poly.type
_entity_poly.pdbx_seq_one_letter_code
_entity_poly.pdbx_strand_id
1 'polypeptide(L)'
;MAIRKPGILRNEGIAASEARKPMRQSMIRGNYWLAAAGMALALAGCDTVSNLGSQPAVAELDTRDTADASVNIGSLSEVISRNPNDPGAYNTRGAAYARVGRFSDAISDFTKAVQIDPTLASAYTNRGLALRQSGRADSALADFNRATTANANYAPAYIARANLLRAQGNSQQALADLNTAIRLNPESAEAFHARGLVYQKEGQHQNAVTDFDSVIDRNPYTAPPYIARGQSLNALGKYDSAQEDFTAALNVDNRNANAWAGRGFAFEKLGKKAEASEAYQRALSIDGNNAQARAGSSRLGGGGGFFRS
;
A
#
# COMPACT_ATOMS: atom_id res chain seq x y z
N MET A 1 43.96 -51.75 -22.90
CA MET A 1 43.03 -52.80 -23.39
C MET A 1 41.67 -52.08 -23.62
N ALA A 2 41.41 -51.74 -24.85
CA ALA A 2 40.25 -51.88 -25.71
C ALA A 2 38.97 -51.22 -25.20
N ILE A 3 38.63 -50.05 -25.71
CA ILE A 3 37.79 -49.72 -26.90
C ILE A 3 36.37 -50.32 -26.84
N ARG A 4 35.33 -49.39 -26.76
CA ARG A 4 34.18 -49.39 -27.68
C ARG A 4 33.21 -48.22 -27.42
N LYS A 5 33.19 -47.25 -28.34
CA LYS A 5 31.95 -46.62 -28.81
C LYS A 5 31.33 -47.57 -29.87
N PRO A 6 30.05 -47.57 -30.17
CA PRO A 6 29.29 -46.54 -30.89
C PRO A 6 27.79 -46.52 -30.50
N GLY A 7 26.99 -45.61 -30.92
CA GLY A 7 26.09 -45.64 -32.03
C GLY A 7 25.16 -44.43 -32.12
N ILE A 8 25.25 -43.75 -33.22
CA ILE A 8 24.34 -42.75 -33.74
C ILE A 8 23.09 -43.45 -34.28
N LEU A 9 21.90 -43.00 -33.93
CA LEU A 9 20.69 -43.21 -34.72
C LEU A 9 19.98 -41.87 -34.94
N ARG A 10 20.09 -41.41 -36.17
CA ARG A 10 19.14 -40.48 -36.80
C ARG A 10 17.77 -41.15 -36.88
N ASN A 11 16.72 -40.41 -36.65
CA ASN A 11 15.49 -40.64 -37.34
C ASN A 11 14.82 -39.33 -37.71
N GLU A 12 14.48 -39.29 -38.99
CA GLU A 12 13.90 -38.15 -39.71
C GLU A 12 12.39 -38.06 -39.49
N GLY A 13 11.93 -36.83 -39.50
CA GLY A 13 10.78 -36.34 -40.22
C GLY A 13 9.40 -36.90 -39.94
N ILE A 14 8.51 -36.03 -39.58
CA ILE A 14 7.22 -35.87 -40.27
C ILE A 14 6.71 -34.47 -39.92
N ALA A 15 6.54 -33.65 -40.96
CA ALA A 15 5.81 -32.41 -40.95
C ALA A 15 4.29 -32.70 -40.96
N ALA A 16 3.55 -32.05 -40.11
CA ALA A 16 2.10 -31.90 -40.29
C ALA A 16 1.70 -30.47 -39.92
N SER A 17 1.38 -29.73 -40.94
CA SER A 17 0.69 -28.46 -40.94
C SER A 17 -0.76 -28.62 -40.47
N GLU A 18 -1.15 -27.92 -39.41
CA GLU A 18 -2.57 -27.65 -39.18
C GLU A 18 -2.81 -26.16 -39.02
N ALA A 19 -3.57 -25.66 -40.02
CA ALA A 19 -4.03 -24.29 -40.16
C ALA A 19 -4.99 -23.91 -39.00
N ARG A 20 -4.70 -22.81 -38.31
CA ARG A 20 -5.64 -22.17 -37.39
C ARG A 20 -6.64 -21.32 -38.18
N LYS A 21 -7.91 -21.70 -38.10
CA LYS A 21 -9.05 -20.89 -38.59
C LYS A 21 -9.26 -19.69 -37.66
N PRO A 22 -9.60 -18.50 -38.19
CA PRO A 22 -9.95 -17.34 -37.39
C PRO A 22 -11.36 -17.46 -36.82
N MET A 23 -11.50 -17.23 -35.53
CA MET A 23 -12.81 -17.16 -34.86
C MET A 23 -13.49 -15.80 -35.16
N ARG A 24 -14.69 -15.89 -35.70
CA ARG A 24 -15.58 -14.77 -36.04
C ARG A 24 -15.94 -13.98 -34.77
N GLN A 25 -15.72 -12.68 -34.80
CA GLN A 25 -16.35 -11.71 -33.89
C GLN A 25 -17.84 -11.60 -34.23
N SER A 26 -18.70 -11.92 -33.28
CA SER A 26 -20.10 -11.53 -33.33
C SER A 26 -20.28 -10.21 -32.57
N MET A 27 -20.56 -9.14 -33.35
CA MET A 27 -21.04 -7.88 -32.81
C MET A 27 -22.45 -8.09 -32.23
N ILE A 28 -22.61 -7.79 -30.96
CA ILE A 28 -23.93 -7.48 -30.40
C ILE A 28 -23.94 -5.98 -30.10
N ARG A 29 -24.66 -5.25 -30.95
CA ARG A 29 -25.09 -3.87 -30.74
C ARG A 29 -26.23 -3.87 -29.73
N GLY A 30 -26.04 -3.21 -28.60
CA GLY A 30 -27.11 -2.85 -27.67
C GLY A 30 -27.06 -1.36 -27.40
N ASN A 31 -27.98 -0.64 -28.04
CA ASN A 31 -28.23 0.78 -27.80
C ASN A 31 -28.89 0.93 -26.43
N TYR A 32 -28.36 1.81 -25.58
CA TYR A 32 -29.15 2.49 -24.57
C TYR A 32 -28.87 3.98 -24.57
N TRP A 33 -29.93 4.73 -24.69
CA TRP A 33 -30.04 6.17 -24.82
C TRP A 33 -29.88 6.87 -23.45
N LEU A 34 -29.21 7.98 -23.51
CA LEU A 34 -29.32 9.26 -22.79
C LEU A 34 -30.32 9.39 -21.64
N ALA A 35 -29.83 9.83 -20.50
CA ALA A 35 -30.46 10.90 -19.72
C ALA A 35 -29.39 11.74 -19.03
N ALA A 36 -29.25 12.96 -19.54
CA ALA A 36 -28.51 14.04 -18.89
C ALA A 36 -29.39 14.71 -17.86
N ALA A 37 -28.91 14.97 -16.66
CA ALA A 37 -29.36 16.11 -15.85
C ALA A 37 -28.21 16.52 -14.93
N GLY A 38 -27.72 17.72 -15.15
CA GLY A 38 -26.72 18.34 -14.32
C GLY A 38 -27.29 18.90 -13.04
N MET A 39 -26.41 19.10 -12.04
CA MET A 39 -26.41 20.30 -11.19
C MET A 39 -25.05 20.42 -10.53
N ALA A 40 -24.36 21.49 -10.88
CA ALA A 40 -23.20 21.96 -10.17
C ALA A 40 -23.64 22.61 -8.84
N LEU A 41 -22.94 22.33 -7.76
CA LEU A 41 -22.85 23.24 -6.62
C LEU A 41 -21.45 23.11 -6.03
N ALA A 42 -20.67 24.15 -6.27
CA ALA A 42 -19.40 24.39 -5.61
C ALA A 42 -19.67 24.81 -4.16
N LEU A 43 -18.98 24.23 -3.20
CA LEU A 43 -18.65 24.90 -1.95
C LEU A 43 -17.22 24.52 -1.56
N ALA A 44 -16.40 25.56 -1.49
CA ALA A 44 -15.05 25.55 -1.00
C ALA A 44 -15.02 25.22 0.49
N GLY A 45 -14.09 24.37 0.88
CA GLY A 45 -13.69 24.15 2.26
C GLY A 45 -12.22 23.74 2.22
N CYS A 46 -11.34 24.74 2.42
CA CYS A 46 -9.93 24.51 2.71
C CYS A 46 -9.82 23.87 4.08
N ASP A 47 -9.21 22.71 4.15
CA ASP A 47 -8.46 22.31 5.33
C ASP A 47 -7.18 21.62 4.89
N THR A 48 -6.11 22.42 4.96
CA THR A 48 -4.73 21.99 4.85
C THR A 48 -4.35 21.19 6.09
N VAL A 49 -4.29 19.88 5.97
CA VAL A 49 -3.53 19.07 6.93
C VAL A 49 -2.41 18.39 6.16
N SER A 50 -1.22 18.97 6.33
CA SER A 50 0.05 18.35 5.99
C SER A 50 0.16 17.02 6.74
N ASN A 51 -0.09 15.91 6.07
CA ASN A 51 0.17 14.59 6.61
C ASN A 51 1.25 13.90 5.78
N LEU A 52 2.49 14.07 6.24
CA LEU A 52 3.61 13.25 5.83
C LEU A 52 3.38 11.82 6.35
N GLY A 53 3.10 10.93 5.43
CA GLY A 53 3.50 9.53 5.48
C GLY A 53 3.14 8.74 6.72
N SER A 54 1.93 8.23 6.79
CA SER A 54 1.65 6.94 7.38
C SER A 54 0.33 6.44 6.81
N GLN A 55 0.42 5.65 5.76
CA GLN A 55 -0.74 4.84 5.39
C GLN A 55 -0.94 3.81 6.51
N PRO A 56 -2.15 3.70 7.07
CA PRO A 56 -2.43 2.74 8.10
C PRO A 56 -2.45 1.34 7.48
N ALA A 57 -1.73 0.42 8.10
CA ALA A 57 -1.95 -1.00 7.93
C ALA A 57 -3.23 -1.42 8.69
N VAL A 58 -4.34 -0.86 8.28
CA VAL A 58 -5.65 -1.47 8.40
C VAL A 58 -5.86 -2.10 7.05
N ALA A 59 -6.22 -3.37 6.95
CA ALA A 59 -6.75 -3.93 5.72
C ALA A 59 -7.59 -2.83 5.08
N GLU A 60 -7.20 -2.41 3.88
CA GLU A 60 -7.65 -1.18 3.21
C GLU A 60 -9.18 -1.13 3.24
N LEU A 61 -9.70 -0.39 4.20
CA LEU A 61 -11.11 -0.21 4.38
C LEU A 61 -11.47 0.87 3.37
N ASP A 62 -11.98 0.43 2.23
CA ASP A 62 -12.48 1.29 1.17
C ASP A 62 -13.45 2.32 1.78
N THR A 63 -13.01 3.59 1.82
CA THR A 63 -13.76 4.70 2.44
C THR A 63 -14.97 5.14 1.62
N ARG A 64 -15.35 4.36 0.57
CA ARG A 64 -16.41 4.74 -0.35
C ARG A 64 -17.82 4.56 0.16
N ASP A 65 -18.04 3.91 1.34
CA ASP A 65 -19.39 3.60 1.81
C ASP A 65 -19.61 3.89 3.29
N THR A 66 -19.62 5.18 3.66
CA THR A 66 -20.08 5.59 5.01
C THR A 66 -21.56 5.26 5.25
N ALA A 67 -22.38 5.21 4.19
CA ALA A 67 -23.78 4.82 4.28
C ALA A 67 -23.92 3.31 4.60
N ASP A 68 -23.19 2.44 3.89
CA ASP A 68 -23.21 0.99 4.14
C ASP A 68 -22.59 0.64 5.51
N ALA A 69 -21.60 1.38 5.96
CA ALA A 69 -21.02 1.17 7.30
C ALA A 69 -22.03 1.54 8.41
N SER A 70 -22.87 2.56 8.22
CA SER A 70 -23.89 2.94 9.22
C SER A 70 -25.04 1.92 9.30
N VAL A 71 -25.45 1.37 8.17
CA VAL A 71 -26.43 0.27 8.09
C VAL A 71 -25.88 -0.99 8.77
N ASN A 72 -24.59 -1.29 8.53
CA ASN A 72 -23.92 -2.43 9.13
C ASN A 72 -23.80 -2.30 10.67
N ILE A 73 -23.53 -1.10 11.21
CA ILE A 73 -23.50 -0.83 12.67
C ILE A 73 -24.88 -1.09 13.30
N GLY A 74 -25.97 -0.69 12.67
CA GLY A 74 -27.32 -0.97 13.14
C GLY A 74 -27.59 -2.47 13.24
N SER A 75 -27.39 -3.20 12.15
CA SER A 75 -27.58 -4.64 12.08
C SER A 75 -26.72 -5.42 13.09
N LEU A 76 -25.45 -5.00 13.26
CA LEU A 76 -24.55 -5.60 14.26
C LEU A 76 -25.01 -5.31 15.69
N SER A 77 -25.64 -4.15 15.93
CA SER A 77 -26.23 -3.83 17.24
C SER A 77 -27.41 -4.73 17.58
N GLU A 78 -28.21 -5.11 16.57
CA GLU A 78 -29.27 -6.10 16.77
C GLU A 78 -28.70 -7.52 17.05
N VAL A 79 -27.63 -7.91 16.36
CA VAL A 79 -26.94 -9.19 16.63
C VAL A 79 -26.45 -9.22 18.08
N ILE A 80 -25.80 -8.16 18.52
CA ILE A 80 -25.29 -8.04 19.90
C ILE A 80 -26.45 -8.04 20.94
N SER A 81 -27.59 -7.40 20.61
CA SER A 81 -28.74 -7.41 21.52
C SER A 81 -29.31 -8.83 21.72
N ARG A 82 -29.27 -9.66 20.69
CA ARG A 82 -29.70 -11.06 20.73
C ARG A 82 -28.69 -11.99 21.38
N ASN A 83 -27.39 -11.70 21.21
CA ASN A 83 -26.29 -12.46 21.80
C ASN A 83 -25.23 -11.53 22.41
N PRO A 84 -25.44 -11.01 23.63
CA PRO A 84 -24.56 -10.03 24.27
C PRO A 84 -23.21 -10.60 24.74
N ASN A 85 -22.98 -11.91 24.58
CA ASN A 85 -21.74 -12.59 24.91
C ASN A 85 -20.97 -13.07 23.68
N ASP A 86 -21.26 -12.55 22.49
CA ASP A 86 -20.50 -12.86 21.29
C ASP A 86 -19.33 -11.87 21.08
N PRO A 87 -18.07 -12.26 21.35
CA PRO A 87 -16.92 -11.38 21.18
C PRO A 87 -16.67 -11.02 19.72
N GLY A 88 -17.05 -11.91 18.78
CA GLY A 88 -16.93 -11.68 17.35
C GLY A 88 -17.81 -10.55 16.86
N ALA A 89 -19.06 -10.49 17.35
CA ALA A 89 -20.01 -9.43 17.00
C ALA A 89 -19.51 -8.05 17.48
N TYR A 90 -18.98 -7.96 18.70
CA TYR A 90 -18.35 -6.72 19.20
C TYR A 90 -17.10 -6.35 18.38
N ASN A 91 -16.24 -7.32 18.07
CA ASN A 91 -15.05 -7.05 17.26
C ASN A 91 -15.44 -6.54 15.86
N THR A 92 -16.46 -7.11 15.24
CA THR A 92 -16.93 -6.70 13.91
C THR A 92 -17.56 -5.31 13.95
N ARG A 93 -18.41 -5.00 14.96
CA ARG A 93 -18.99 -3.66 15.10
C ARG A 93 -17.92 -2.62 15.44
N GLY A 94 -16.96 -2.95 16.29
CA GLY A 94 -15.81 -2.10 16.57
C GLY A 94 -15.02 -1.77 15.31
N ALA A 95 -14.80 -2.75 14.41
CA ALA A 95 -14.16 -2.52 13.13
C ALA A 95 -15.00 -1.59 12.23
N ALA A 96 -16.33 -1.72 12.20
CA ALA A 96 -17.22 -0.81 11.49
C ALA A 96 -17.15 0.62 12.05
N TYR A 97 -17.12 0.79 13.39
CA TYR A 97 -16.89 2.11 14.02
C TYR A 97 -15.53 2.71 13.65
N ALA A 98 -14.46 1.92 13.67
CA ALA A 98 -13.12 2.40 13.30
C ALA A 98 -13.09 2.87 11.84
N ARG A 99 -13.79 2.17 10.95
CA ARG A 99 -13.91 2.51 9.52
C ARG A 99 -14.50 3.89 9.29
N VAL A 100 -15.49 4.28 10.09
CA VAL A 100 -16.12 5.60 9.99
C VAL A 100 -15.46 6.65 10.93
N GLY A 101 -14.27 6.37 11.44
CA GLY A 101 -13.50 7.29 12.29
C GLY A 101 -14.00 7.42 13.74
N ARG A 102 -14.98 6.60 14.15
CA ARG A 102 -15.52 6.59 15.53
C ARG A 102 -14.63 5.74 16.45
N PHE A 103 -13.38 6.17 16.64
CA PHE A 103 -12.38 5.36 17.35
C PHE A 103 -12.73 5.11 18.82
N SER A 104 -13.42 6.03 19.50
CA SER A 104 -13.86 5.82 20.89
C SER A 104 -14.85 4.67 21.01
N ASP A 105 -15.84 4.62 20.12
CA ASP A 105 -16.84 3.55 20.09
C ASP A 105 -16.18 2.21 19.70
N ALA A 106 -15.26 2.24 18.73
CA ALA A 106 -14.49 1.08 18.32
C ALA A 106 -13.67 0.50 19.49
N ILE A 107 -12.95 1.34 20.25
CA ILE A 107 -12.17 0.93 21.42
C ILE A 107 -13.08 0.33 22.52
N SER A 108 -14.28 0.88 22.71
CA SER A 108 -15.26 0.34 23.65
C SER A 108 -15.68 -1.08 23.24
N ASP A 109 -16.06 -1.28 21.99
CA ASP A 109 -16.48 -2.57 21.48
C ASP A 109 -15.34 -3.61 21.52
N PHE A 110 -14.13 -3.26 21.06
CA PHE A 110 -12.98 -4.15 21.16
C PHE A 110 -12.63 -4.47 22.61
N THR A 111 -12.84 -3.53 23.54
CA THR A 111 -12.64 -3.79 24.97
C THR A 111 -13.64 -4.81 25.47
N LYS A 112 -14.92 -4.71 25.05
CA LYS A 112 -15.91 -5.71 25.39
C LYS A 112 -15.57 -7.09 24.79
N ALA A 113 -15.10 -7.11 23.52
CA ALA A 113 -14.67 -8.35 22.87
C ALA A 113 -13.57 -9.07 23.64
N VAL A 114 -12.50 -8.37 24.06
CA VAL A 114 -11.38 -8.98 24.83
C VAL A 114 -11.73 -9.29 26.28
N GLN A 115 -12.79 -8.69 26.83
CA GLN A 115 -13.32 -9.06 28.15
C GLN A 115 -14.08 -10.39 28.09
N ILE A 116 -14.82 -10.62 26.99
CA ILE A 116 -15.57 -11.85 26.77
C ILE A 116 -14.60 -12.98 26.38
N ASP A 117 -13.70 -12.71 25.43
CA ASP A 117 -12.67 -13.66 24.99
C ASP A 117 -11.27 -13.04 25.05
N PRO A 118 -10.53 -13.29 26.15
CA PRO A 118 -9.15 -12.82 26.28
C PRO A 118 -8.14 -13.46 25.32
N THR A 119 -8.54 -14.47 24.54
CA THR A 119 -7.68 -15.13 23.54
C THR A 119 -7.90 -14.59 22.12
N LEU A 120 -8.86 -13.69 21.94
CA LEU A 120 -9.20 -13.12 20.63
C LEU A 120 -8.14 -12.12 20.16
N ALA A 121 -7.06 -12.60 19.54
CA ALA A 121 -5.92 -11.81 19.08
C ALA A 121 -6.34 -10.68 18.10
N SER A 122 -7.34 -10.93 17.26
CA SER A 122 -7.85 -9.92 16.32
C SER A 122 -8.46 -8.71 17.02
N ALA A 123 -9.16 -8.90 18.14
CA ALA A 123 -9.75 -7.79 18.90
C ALA A 123 -8.67 -6.93 19.59
N TYR A 124 -7.62 -7.54 20.15
CA TYR A 124 -6.46 -6.79 20.64
C TYR A 124 -5.77 -6.01 19.51
N THR A 125 -5.56 -6.65 18.36
CA THR A 125 -4.92 -5.99 17.21
C THR A 125 -5.75 -4.79 16.74
N ASN A 126 -7.04 -4.97 16.56
CA ASN A 126 -7.95 -3.91 16.12
C ASN A 126 -8.05 -2.78 17.15
N ARG A 127 -8.08 -3.10 18.45
CA ARG A 127 -8.04 -2.08 19.51
C ARG A 127 -6.74 -1.30 19.50
N GLY A 128 -5.62 -2.01 19.36
CA GLY A 128 -4.30 -1.39 19.21
C GLY A 128 -4.22 -0.44 18.02
N LEU A 129 -4.78 -0.82 16.87
CA LEU A 129 -4.86 0.06 15.68
C LEU A 129 -5.71 1.31 15.97
N ALA A 130 -6.87 1.16 16.60
CA ALA A 130 -7.74 2.30 16.97
C ALA A 130 -7.07 3.21 18.02
N LEU A 131 -6.36 2.63 18.98
CA LEU A 131 -5.57 3.37 19.97
C LEU A 131 -4.44 4.17 19.32
N ARG A 132 -3.73 3.58 18.36
CA ARG A 132 -2.68 4.28 17.60
C ARG A 132 -3.26 5.47 16.83
N GLN A 133 -4.39 5.30 16.15
CA GLN A 133 -5.07 6.40 15.45
C GLN A 133 -5.55 7.52 16.39
N SER A 134 -5.83 7.16 17.65
CA SER A 134 -6.18 8.14 18.72
C SER A 134 -4.95 8.72 19.41
N GLY A 135 -3.73 8.54 18.90
CA GLY A 135 -2.48 9.06 19.48
C GLY A 135 -1.98 8.31 20.72
N ARG A 136 -2.57 7.16 21.08
CA ARG A 136 -2.26 6.38 22.30
C ARG A 136 -1.29 5.25 22.00
N ALA A 137 -0.09 5.60 21.52
CA ALA A 137 0.90 4.65 21.01
C ALA A 137 1.33 3.58 22.02
N ASP A 138 1.56 3.94 23.30
CA ASP A 138 1.98 2.97 24.33
C ASP A 138 0.89 1.94 24.64
N SER A 139 -0.38 2.39 24.69
CA SER A 139 -1.51 1.49 24.86
C SER A 139 -1.68 0.57 23.65
N ALA A 140 -1.44 1.07 22.45
CA ALA A 140 -1.45 0.28 21.22
C ALA A 140 -0.36 -0.81 21.25
N LEU A 141 0.86 -0.47 21.67
CA LEU A 141 1.96 -1.43 21.79
C LEU A 141 1.63 -2.55 22.80
N ALA A 142 1.02 -2.17 23.94
CA ALA A 142 0.58 -3.15 24.94
C ALA A 142 -0.45 -4.13 24.34
N ASP A 143 -1.40 -3.65 23.55
CA ASP A 143 -2.40 -4.48 22.90
C ASP A 143 -1.80 -5.38 21.81
N PHE A 144 -0.87 -4.89 20.99
CA PHE A 144 -0.17 -5.72 20.02
C PHE A 144 0.66 -6.82 20.70
N ASN A 145 1.28 -6.53 21.85
CA ASN A 145 1.97 -7.54 22.64
C ASN A 145 1.00 -8.62 23.14
N ARG A 146 -0.18 -8.21 23.63
CA ARG A 146 -1.22 -9.17 24.04
C ARG A 146 -1.72 -10.01 22.87
N ALA A 147 -1.93 -9.39 21.70
CA ALA A 147 -2.35 -10.10 20.50
C ALA A 147 -1.36 -11.20 20.08
N THR A 148 -0.04 -10.89 20.06
CA THR A 148 1.00 -11.88 19.74
C THR A 148 1.15 -12.97 20.80
N THR A 149 0.80 -12.69 22.06
CA THR A 149 0.78 -13.68 23.15
C THR A 149 -0.47 -14.56 23.08
N ALA A 150 -1.64 -13.96 22.81
CA ALA A 150 -2.91 -14.66 22.70
C ALA A 150 -2.94 -15.64 21.51
N ASN A 151 -2.34 -15.24 20.39
CA ASN A 151 -2.17 -16.12 19.24
C ASN A 151 -0.83 -15.83 18.53
N ALA A 152 0.16 -16.65 18.78
CA ALA A 152 1.49 -16.56 18.18
C ALA A 152 1.52 -16.80 16.64
N ASN A 153 0.44 -17.34 16.07
CA ASN A 153 0.32 -17.57 14.63
C ASN A 153 -0.51 -16.48 13.91
N TYR A 154 -0.90 -15.42 14.62
CA TYR A 154 -1.69 -14.35 14.04
C TYR A 154 -0.79 -13.27 13.40
N ALA A 155 -0.43 -13.47 12.13
CA ALA A 155 0.48 -12.60 11.38
C ALA A 155 0.09 -11.09 11.41
N PRO A 156 -1.20 -10.68 11.35
CA PRO A 156 -1.56 -9.26 11.39
C PRO A 156 -1.11 -8.54 12.66
N ALA A 157 -1.05 -9.22 13.82
CA ALA A 157 -0.56 -8.59 15.05
C ALA A 157 0.92 -8.21 14.98
N TYR A 158 1.75 -9.05 14.37
CA TYR A 158 3.17 -8.77 14.16
C TYR A 158 3.36 -7.60 13.18
N ILE A 159 2.59 -7.55 12.08
CA ILE A 159 2.66 -6.43 11.12
C ILE A 159 2.26 -5.12 11.80
N ALA A 160 1.16 -5.12 12.56
CA ALA A 160 0.69 -3.93 13.26
C ALA A 160 1.71 -3.42 14.29
N ARG A 161 2.33 -4.34 15.07
CA ARG A 161 3.38 -4.02 16.04
C ARG A 161 4.63 -3.49 15.35
N ALA A 162 5.07 -4.13 14.27
CA ALA A 162 6.22 -3.72 13.50
C ALA A 162 6.06 -2.31 12.91
N ASN A 163 4.88 -1.98 12.38
CA ASN A 163 4.59 -0.65 11.87
C ASN A 163 4.68 0.42 12.98
N LEU A 164 4.22 0.12 14.18
CA LEU A 164 4.36 1.02 15.33
C LEU A 164 5.82 1.16 15.74
N LEU A 165 6.56 0.05 15.88
CA LEU A 165 7.99 0.03 16.24
C LEU A 165 8.83 0.79 15.21
N ARG A 166 8.55 0.63 13.91
CA ARG A 166 9.21 1.41 12.84
C ARG A 166 8.99 2.91 13.01
N ALA A 167 7.77 3.32 13.34
CA ALA A 167 7.45 4.73 13.59
C ALA A 167 8.21 5.28 14.81
N GLN A 168 8.43 4.46 15.83
CA GLN A 168 9.20 4.79 17.02
C GLN A 168 10.73 4.70 16.81
N GLY A 169 11.20 4.26 15.64
CA GLY A 169 12.63 4.10 15.36
C GLY A 169 13.21 2.76 15.77
N ASN A 170 12.41 1.84 16.28
CA ASN A 170 12.85 0.52 16.73
C ASN A 170 12.94 -0.49 15.56
N SER A 171 13.78 -0.18 14.58
CA SER A 171 13.87 -0.92 13.31
C SER A 171 14.21 -2.40 13.50
N GLN A 172 15.10 -2.72 14.44
CA GLN A 172 15.51 -4.10 14.69
C GLN A 172 14.35 -4.99 15.15
N GLN A 173 13.54 -4.50 16.08
CA GLN A 173 12.36 -5.22 16.55
C GLN A 173 11.29 -5.30 15.47
N ALA A 174 11.10 -4.22 14.69
CA ALA A 174 10.20 -4.22 13.54
C ALA A 174 10.57 -5.29 12.51
N LEU A 175 11.85 -5.43 12.17
CA LEU A 175 12.34 -6.48 11.26
C LEU A 175 12.09 -7.89 11.81
N ALA A 176 12.29 -8.11 13.10
CA ALA A 176 12.03 -9.42 13.74
C ALA A 176 10.55 -9.80 13.63
N ASP A 177 9.64 -8.85 13.90
CA ASP A 177 8.21 -9.06 13.76
C ASP A 177 7.79 -9.31 12.30
N LEU A 178 8.31 -8.54 11.36
CA LEU A 178 7.99 -8.70 9.93
C LEU A 178 8.52 -10.01 9.35
N ASN A 179 9.69 -10.45 9.78
CA ASN A 179 10.19 -11.78 9.44
C ASN A 179 9.28 -12.89 9.99
N THR A 180 8.75 -12.72 11.20
CA THR A 180 7.76 -13.64 11.77
C THR A 180 6.46 -13.60 10.97
N ALA A 181 5.95 -12.42 10.62
CA ALA A 181 4.73 -12.27 9.82
C ALA A 181 4.86 -12.92 8.43
N ILE A 182 6.00 -12.74 7.75
CA ILE A 182 6.27 -13.37 6.43
C ILE A 182 6.39 -14.89 6.55
N ARG A 183 7.02 -15.41 7.62
CA ARG A 183 7.08 -16.85 7.86
C ARG A 183 5.70 -17.46 8.10
N LEU A 184 4.80 -16.73 8.79
CA LEU A 184 3.42 -17.14 9.04
C LEU A 184 2.53 -17.02 7.80
N ASN A 185 2.74 -16.00 7.00
CA ASN A 185 2.03 -15.76 5.74
C ASN A 185 3.00 -15.28 4.65
N PRO A 186 3.59 -16.22 3.87
CA PRO A 186 4.54 -15.89 2.81
C PRO A 186 3.93 -15.10 1.64
N GLU A 187 2.61 -15.04 1.55
CA GLU A 187 1.89 -14.28 0.51
C GLU A 187 1.49 -12.87 0.93
N SER A 188 1.84 -12.44 2.15
CA SER A 188 1.47 -11.13 2.66
C SER A 188 2.25 -10.00 1.98
N ALA A 189 1.66 -9.39 0.95
CA ALA A 189 2.19 -8.18 0.32
C ALA A 189 2.40 -7.05 1.35
N GLU A 190 1.51 -6.95 2.35
CA GLU A 190 1.62 -5.97 3.42
C GLU A 190 2.88 -6.16 4.26
N ALA A 191 3.21 -7.40 4.63
CA ALA A 191 4.41 -7.68 5.43
C ALA A 191 5.70 -7.39 4.65
N PHE A 192 5.78 -7.76 3.36
CA PHE A 192 6.91 -7.40 2.49
C PHE A 192 7.02 -5.89 2.34
N HIS A 193 5.92 -5.19 2.05
CA HIS A 193 5.93 -3.73 1.93
C HIS A 193 6.43 -3.06 3.21
N ALA A 194 5.91 -3.47 4.37
CA ALA A 194 6.34 -2.93 5.65
C ALA A 194 7.82 -3.19 5.93
N ARG A 195 8.35 -4.39 5.59
CA ARG A 195 9.78 -4.73 5.76
C ARG A 195 10.67 -3.94 4.80
N GLY A 196 10.25 -3.80 3.55
CA GLY A 196 10.92 -2.94 2.57
C GLY A 196 11.05 -1.50 3.05
N LEU A 197 10.01 -0.93 3.66
CA LEU A 197 10.07 0.41 4.25
C LEU A 197 11.03 0.50 5.45
N VAL A 198 11.16 -0.57 6.26
CA VAL A 198 12.19 -0.61 7.32
C VAL A 198 13.58 -0.66 6.72
N TYR A 199 13.82 -1.54 5.75
CA TYR A 199 15.11 -1.63 5.04
C TYR A 199 15.49 -0.30 4.37
N GLN A 200 14.53 0.36 3.73
CA GLN A 200 14.74 1.68 3.13
C GLN A 200 15.19 2.72 4.15
N LYS A 201 14.53 2.76 5.32
CA LYS A 201 14.89 3.68 6.41
C LYS A 201 16.29 3.42 6.96
N GLU A 202 16.71 2.15 7.00
CA GLU A 202 18.05 1.74 7.45
C GLU A 202 19.13 1.84 6.34
N GLY A 203 18.79 2.41 5.18
CA GLY A 203 19.71 2.52 4.04
C GLY A 203 20.01 1.19 3.32
N GLN A 204 19.32 0.12 3.68
CA GLN A 204 19.46 -1.21 3.06
C GLN A 204 18.65 -1.30 1.77
N HIS A 205 18.92 -0.38 0.83
CA HIS A 205 18.09 -0.17 -0.36
C HIS A 205 17.97 -1.41 -1.25
N GLN A 206 19.01 -2.26 -1.32
CA GLN A 206 18.94 -3.49 -2.13
C GLN A 206 17.93 -4.50 -1.54
N ASN A 207 17.91 -4.65 -0.21
CA ASN A 207 16.91 -5.49 0.48
C ASN A 207 15.49 -4.93 0.32
N ALA A 208 15.37 -3.59 0.39
CA ALA A 208 14.10 -2.92 0.15
C ALA A 208 13.57 -3.17 -1.26
N VAL A 209 14.41 -3.10 -2.29
CA VAL A 209 14.03 -3.41 -3.69
C VAL A 209 13.49 -4.83 -3.79
N THR A 210 14.17 -5.83 -3.23
CA THR A 210 13.72 -7.23 -3.25
C THR A 210 12.34 -7.42 -2.60
N ASP A 211 12.10 -6.72 -1.49
CA ASP A 211 10.80 -6.80 -0.82
C ASP A 211 9.70 -6.10 -1.63
N PHE A 212 9.98 -4.94 -2.23
CA PHE A 212 9.01 -4.26 -3.11
C PHE A 212 8.76 -5.03 -4.40
N ASP A 213 9.75 -5.74 -4.97
CA ASP A 213 9.55 -6.69 -6.07
C ASP A 213 8.48 -7.72 -5.69
N SER A 214 8.62 -8.31 -4.49
CA SER A 214 7.66 -9.28 -3.96
C SER A 214 6.24 -8.71 -3.82
N VAL A 215 6.10 -7.42 -3.50
CA VAL A 215 4.79 -6.74 -3.44
C VAL A 215 4.21 -6.52 -4.83
N ILE A 216 5.01 -6.03 -5.77
CA ILE A 216 4.60 -5.73 -7.15
C ILE A 216 4.17 -6.99 -7.89
N ASP A 217 4.90 -8.10 -7.70
CA ASP A 217 4.56 -9.39 -8.30
C ASP A 217 3.18 -9.89 -7.87
N ARG A 218 2.77 -9.59 -6.61
CA ARG A 218 1.47 -9.98 -6.06
C ARG A 218 0.35 -9.01 -6.41
N ASN A 219 0.66 -7.73 -6.49
CA ASN A 219 -0.31 -6.68 -6.80
C ASN A 219 0.32 -5.57 -7.65
N PRO A 220 0.35 -5.72 -8.98
CA PRO A 220 0.96 -4.75 -9.89
C PRO A 220 0.13 -3.48 -10.13
N TYR A 221 -1.09 -3.40 -9.56
CA TYR A 221 -2.02 -2.29 -9.84
C TYR A 221 -2.06 -1.22 -8.74
N THR A 222 -1.05 -1.15 -7.88
CA THR A 222 -0.96 -0.15 -6.82
C THR A 222 0.29 0.71 -6.98
N ALA A 223 0.16 2.03 -6.80
CA ALA A 223 1.28 2.98 -6.97
C ALA A 223 2.34 2.93 -5.85
N PRO A 224 1.99 2.74 -4.55
CA PRO A 224 2.95 2.87 -3.45
C PRO A 224 4.20 1.99 -3.56
N PRO A 225 4.15 0.70 -3.90
CA PRO A 225 5.36 -0.13 -3.98
C PRO A 225 6.30 0.30 -5.11
N TYR A 226 5.78 0.76 -6.26
CA TYR A 226 6.62 1.33 -7.32
C TYR A 226 7.32 2.60 -6.87
N ILE A 227 6.62 3.50 -6.16
CA ILE A 227 7.22 4.73 -5.62
C ILE A 227 8.35 4.38 -4.64
N ALA A 228 8.11 3.47 -3.72
CA ALA A 228 9.08 3.07 -2.72
C ALA A 228 10.29 2.36 -3.35
N ARG A 229 10.07 1.47 -4.35
CA ARG A 229 11.15 0.82 -5.09
C ARG A 229 11.95 1.83 -5.91
N GLY A 230 11.29 2.73 -6.62
CA GLY A 230 11.94 3.81 -7.37
C GLY A 230 12.79 4.73 -6.50
N GLN A 231 12.34 5.05 -5.28
CA GLN A 231 13.14 5.80 -4.30
C GLN A 231 14.40 5.03 -3.89
N SER A 232 14.28 3.73 -3.62
CA SER A 232 15.41 2.87 -3.29
C SER A 232 16.39 2.73 -4.47
N LEU A 233 15.87 2.59 -5.70
CA LEU A 233 16.67 2.55 -6.93
C LEU A 233 17.41 3.87 -7.17
N ASN A 234 16.76 5.01 -6.92
CA ASN A 234 17.43 6.32 -6.95
C ASN A 234 18.58 6.40 -5.95
N ALA A 235 18.39 5.89 -4.74
CA ALA A 235 19.44 5.85 -3.71
C ALA A 235 20.61 4.93 -4.11
N LEU A 236 20.34 3.87 -4.87
CA LEU A 236 21.34 2.94 -5.43
C LEU A 236 22.02 3.47 -6.72
N GLY A 237 21.61 4.65 -7.22
CA GLY A 237 22.12 5.19 -8.50
C GLY A 237 21.55 4.51 -9.75
N LYS A 238 20.55 3.65 -9.62
CA LYS A 238 19.89 2.93 -10.72
C LYS A 238 18.77 3.80 -11.33
N TYR A 239 19.14 4.93 -11.92
CA TYR A 239 18.22 5.99 -12.30
C TYR A 239 17.28 5.61 -13.46
N ASP A 240 17.74 4.79 -14.42
CA ASP A 240 16.88 4.31 -15.51
C ASP A 240 15.73 3.45 -14.98
N SER A 241 16.04 2.48 -14.12
CA SER A 241 15.00 1.65 -13.48
C SER A 241 14.10 2.47 -12.53
N ALA A 242 14.68 3.46 -11.84
CA ALA A 242 13.89 4.32 -10.97
C ALA A 242 12.84 5.14 -11.74
N GLN A 243 13.22 5.72 -12.91
CA GLN A 243 12.27 6.49 -13.72
C GLN A 243 11.17 5.60 -14.33
N GLU A 244 11.46 4.33 -14.62
CA GLU A 244 10.47 3.34 -15.05
C GLU A 244 9.46 3.06 -13.94
N ASP A 245 9.92 2.85 -12.71
CA ASP A 245 9.07 2.63 -11.54
C ASP A 245 8.15 3.83 -11.26
N PHE A 246 8.70 5.04 -11.27
CA PHE A 246 7.86 6.23 -11.10
C PHE A 246 6.87 6.41 -12.24
N THR A 247 7.23 6.00 -13.46
CA THR A 247 6.29 6.01 -14.58
C THR A 247 5.17 4.98 -14.37
N ALA A 248 5.49 3.77 -13.91
CA ALA A 248 4.49 2.77 -13.54
C ALA A 248 3.56 3.28 -12.43
N ALA A 249 4.11 3.91 -11.39
CA ALA A 249 3.32 4.53 -10.32
C ALA A 249 2.37 5.62 -10.86
N LEU A 250 2.84 6.47 -11.78
CA LEU A 250 2.06 7.55 -12.38
C LEU A 250 0.99 7.05 -13.36
N ASN A 251 1.15 5.87 -13.94
CA ASN A 251 0.10 5.22 -14.73
C ASN A 251 -1.07 4.77 -13.85
N VAL A 252 -0.81 4.44 -12.58
CA VAL A 252 -1.84 4.10 -11.58
C VAL A 252 -2.44 5.35 -10.95
N ASP A 253 -1.59 6.29 -10.52
CA ASP A 253 -1.99 7.57 -9.89
C ASP A 253 -1.17 8.73 -10.46
N ASN A 254 -1.72 9.40 -11.46
CA ASN A 254 -1.07 10.51 -12.15
C ASN A 254 -1.03 11.82 -11.35
N ARG A 255 -1.70 11.85 -10.17
CA ARG A 255 -1.72 13.00 -9.25
C ARG A 255 -0.77 12.86 -8.07
N ASN A 256 0.15 11.90 -8.11
CA ASN A 256 1.12 11.71 -7.06
C ASN A 256 2.34 12.62 -7.23
N ALA A 257 2.40 13.69 -6.44
CA ALA A 257 3.50 14.66 -6.49
C ALA A 257 4.86 14.03 -6.17
N ASN A 258 4.93 13.04 -5.26
CA ASN A 258 6.17 12.38 -4.89
C ASN A 258 6.71 11.50 -6.02
N ALA A 259 5.83 10.83 -6.77
CA ALA A 259 6.21 10.05 -7.95
C ALA A 259 6.78 10.98 -9.05
N TRP A 260 6.12 12.10 -9.32
CA TRP A 260 6.64 13.11 -10.25
C TRP A 260 7.99 13.67 -9.82
N ALA A 261 8.14 14.03 -8.55
CA ALA A 261 9.41 14.55 -8.01
C ALA A 261 10.54 13.50 -8.06
N GLY A 262 10.25 12.24 -7.71
CA GLY A 262 11.19 11.13 -7.79
C GLY A 262 11.65 10.84 -9.21
N ARG A 263 10.72 10.88 -10.20
CA ARG A 263 11.02 10.76 -11.63
C ARG A 263 11.88 11.92 -12.12
N GLY A 264 11.54 13.15 -11.70
CA GLY A 264 12.34 14.34 -12.00
C GLY A 264 13.77 14.21 -11.52
N PHE A 265 13.97 13.67 -10.31
CA PHE A 265 15.31 13.41 -9.76
C PHE A 265 16.07 12.35 -10.60
N ALA A 266 15.41 11.27 -10.99
CA ALA A 266 16.03 10.27 -11.86
C ALA A 266 16.46 10.87 -13.21
N PHE A 267 15.60 11.64 -13.86
CA PHE A 267 15.94 12.36 -15.10
C PHE A 267 17.09 13.36 -14.93
N GLU A 268 17.11 14.11 -13.82
CA GLU A 268 18.20 15.04 -13.50
C GLU A 268 19.54 14.29 -13.43
N LYS A 269 19.58 13.13 -12.76
CA LYS A 269 20.77 12.29 -12.63
C LYS A 269 21.21 11.66 -13.95
N LEU A 270 20.27 11.40 -14.85
CA LEU A 270 20.52 10.90 -16.20
C LEU A 270 20.95 12.05 -17.18
N GLY A 271 21.01 13.30 -16.70
CA GLY A 271 21.33 14.44 -17.56
C GLY A 271 20.19 14.93 -18.45
N LYS A 272 19.00 14.37 -18.34
CA LYS A 272 17.77 14.69 -19.07
C LYS A 272 17.10 15.91 -18.43
N LYS A 273 17.73 17.11 -18.63
CA LYS A 273 17.34 18.33 -17.90
C LYS A 273 15.94 18.84 -18.23
N ALA A 274 15.50 18.70 -19.50
CA ALA A 274 14.19 19.15 -19.92
C ALA A 274 13.09 18.30 -19.28
N GLU A 275 13.23 16.98 -19.32
CA GLU A 275 12.30 16.03 -18.72
C GLU A 275 12.28 16.15 -17.19
N ALA A 276 13.44 16.42 -16.58
CA ALA A 276 13.53 16.66 -15.14
C ALA A 276 12.78 17.94 -14.75
N SER A 277 12.94 19.04 -15.51
CA SER A 277 12.23 20.29 -15.27
C SER A 277 10.72 20.14 -15.39
N GLU A 278 10.25 19.44 -16.43
CA GLU A 278 8.82 19.15 -16.62
C GLU A 278 8.26 18.34 -15.45
N ALA A 279 8.96 17.27 -15.04
CA ALA A 279 8.53 16.42 -13.95
C ALA A 279 8.46 17.19 -12.61
N TYR A 280 9.44 18.03 -12.30
CA TYR A 280 9.40 18.87 -11.10
C TYR A 280 8.28 19.91 -11.15
N GLN A 281 8.04 20.55 -12.30
CA GLN A 281 6.92 21.48 -12.47
C GLN A 281 5.59 20.77 -12.26
N ARG A 282 5.44 19.55 -12.78
CA ARG A 282 4.24 18.74 -12.57
C ARG A 282 4.04 18.40 -11.11
N ALA A 283 5.10 17.99 -10.40
CA ALA A 283 5.05 17.77 -8.95
C ALA A 283 4.59 19.02 -8.19
N LEU A 284 5.14 20.19 -8.53
CA LEU A 284 4.80 21.46 -7.88
C LEU A 284 3.40 21.95 -8.22
N SER A 285 2.86 21.61 -9.38
CA SER A 285 1.45 21.93 -9.75
C SER A 285 0.45 21.11 -8.94
N ILE A 286 0.85 19.94 -8.42
CA ILE A 286 0.02 19.04 -7.59
C ILE A 286 0.19 19.39 -6.10
N ASP A 287 1.44 19.53 -5.67
CA ASP A 287 1.83 19.93 -4.32
C ASP A 287 2.92 21.00 -4.39
N GLY A 288 2.52 22.25 -4.28
CA GLY A 288 3.44 23.41 -4.31
C GLY A 288 4.47 23.40 -3.19
N ASN A 289 4.30 22.58 -2.16
CA ASN A 289 5.22 22.45 -1.03
C ASN A 289 6.16 21.24 -1.16
N ASN A 290 6.10 20.46 -2.24
CA ASN A 290 6.96 19.31 -2.43
C ASN A 290 8.45 19.70 -2.38
N ALA A 291 9.13 19.33 -1.30
CA ALA A 291 10.50 19.75 -1.01
C ALA A 291 11.51 19.26 -2.07
N GLN A 292 11.34 18.01 -2.54
CA GLN A 292 12.23 17.41 -3.55
C GLN A 292 12.10 18.14 -4.89
N ALA A 293 10.88 18.45 -5.30
CA ALA A 293 10.61 19.16 -6.54
C ALA A 293 11.10 20.61 -6.50
N ARG A 294 10.90 21.31 -5.37
CA ARG A 294 11.47 22.67 -5.18
C ARG A 294 12.98 22.69 -5.29
N ALA A 295 13.64 21.78 -4.58
CA ALA A 295 15.10 21.68 -4.61
C ALA A 295 15.62 21.31 -6.02
N GLY A 296 14.94 20.38 -6.73
CA GLY A 296 15.28 19.99 -8.09
C GLY A 296 15.11 21.14 -9.09
N SER A 297 13.97 21.82 -9.03
CA SER A 297 13.69 22.98 -9.89
C SER A 297 14.71 24.10 -9.69
N SER A 298 15.10 24.37 -8.45
CA SER A 298 16.14 25.38 -8.14
C SER A 298 17.49 24.98 -8.73
N ARG A 299 17.91 23.71 -8.64
CA ARG A 299 19.19 23.24 -9.23
C ARG A 299 19.23 23.35 -10.75
N LEU A 300 18.08 23.18 -11.42
CA LEU A 300 17.99 23.29 -12.87
C LEU A 300 17.86 24.73 -13.37
N GLY A 301 17.92 25.72 -12.50
CA GLY A 301 17.80 27.13 -12.87
C GLY A 301 16.34 27.63 -12.94
N GLY A 302 15.39 26.83 -12.43
CA GLY A 302 13.95 27.16 -12.37
C GLY A 302 13.55 28.11 -11.26
N GLY A 303 14.47 28.82 -10.64
CA GLY A 303 14.23 29.75 -9.51
C GLY A 303 13.81 31.17 -9.91
N GLY A 304 13.20 31.37 -11.07
CA GLY A 304 12.78 32.72 -11.43
C GLY A 304 11.97 32.81 -12.70
N GLY A 305 10.63 32.74 -12.59
CA GLY A 305 9.90 33.28 -13.71
C GLY A 305 8.50 32.79 -14.04
N PHE A 306 7.64 32.39 -13.06
CA PHE A 306 6.23 32.14 -13.37
C PHE A 306 5.22 32.73 -12.38
N PHE A 307 5.60 33.64 -11.51
CA PHE A 307 4.66 34.48 -10.74
C PHE A 307 5.03 35.95 -10.84
N ARG A 308 4.96 36.51 -12.06
CA ARG A 308 4.83 37.94 -12.30
C ARG A 308 3.91 38.17 -13.50
N SER A 309 2.64 38.22 -13.26
CA SER A 309 1.68 39.09 -13.92
C SER A 309 0.33 38.94 -13.24
#